data_8bcacc82334658d934081f0a1d82d23e
#
_entry.id   8bcacc82334658d934081f0a1d82d23e
#
_cell.length_a   1.000
_cell.length_b   1.000
_cell.length_c   1.000
_cell.angle_alpha   90.00
_cell.angle_beta   90.00
_cell.angle_gamma   90.00
#
_symmetry.space_group_name_H-M   'P 1'
#
loop_
_entity.id
_entity.type
_entity.pdbx_description
1 polymer ?
#
loop_
_entity_poly.entity_id
_entity_poly.type
_entity_poly.pdbx_seq_one_letter_code
_entity_poly.pdbx_strand_id
1 'polypeptide(L)'
;MGKTSQRKGADGERELSGLLQQHGFDIQRGGSLSFGTVPDLVGLPGIHIEVKRVERLNVGEAMAQAIRDAEKFHDGAPTLFHRRNRQPWLVTMRLEDWLELYNEK
;
A
#
# COMPACT_ATOMS: atom_id res chain seq x y z
N MET A 1 -11.70 7.62 19.28
CA MET A 1 -10.42 6.98 18.91
C MET A 1 -10.50 6.21 17.62
N GLY A 2 -11.47 5.32 17.45
CA GLY A 2 -11.64 4.56 16.23
C GLY A 2 -11.81 5.42 14.98
N LYS A 3 -12.57 6.49 15.09
CA LYS A 3 -12.82 7.38 13.95
C LYS A 3 -11.53 8.04 13.45
N THR A 4 -10.65 8.45 14.36
CA THR A 4 -9.39 9.08 13.99
C THR A 4 -8.49 8.12 13.24
N SER A 5 -8.37 6.87 13.71
CA SER A 5 -7.55 5.86 13.07
C SER A 5 -8.08 5.50 11.68
N GLN A 6 -9.39 5.35 11.56
CA GLN A 6 -10.02 5.07 10.27
C GLN A 6 -9.82 6.21 9.28
N ARG A 7 -9.93 7.44 9.76
CA ARG A 7 -9.73 8.62 8.92
C ARG A 7 -8.30 8.69 8.41
N LYS A 8 -7.30 8.42 9.27
CA LYS A 8 -5.91 8.42 8.85
C LYS A 8 -5.63 7.37 7.78
N GLY A 9 -6.21 6.18 7.93
CA GLY A 9 -6.08 5.13 6.93
C GLY A 9 -6.65 5.53 5.59
N ALA A 10 -7.88 6.05 5.59
CA ALA A 10 -8.54 6.49 4.38
C ALA A 10 -7.82 7.69 3.74
N ASP A 11 -7.34 8.61 4.56
CA ASP A 11 -6.61 9.77 4.07
C ASP A 11 -5.29 9.36 3.43
N GLY A 12 -4.59 8.38 4.02
CA GLY A 12 -3.35 7.86 3.45
C GLY A 12 -3.57 7.21 2.10
N GLU A 13 -4.60 6.39 1.98
CA GLU A 13 -4.95 5.76 0.70
C GLU A 13 -5.29 6.80 -0.36
N ARG A 14 -6.07 7.80 0.01
CA ARG A 14 -6.47 8.86 -0.90
C ARG A 14 -5.26 9.67 -1.37
N GLU A 15 -4.37 10.02 -0.44
CA GLU A 15 -3.17 10.76 -0.75
C GLU A 15 -2.27 9.99 -1.70
N LEU A 16 -1.99 8.73 -1.38
CA LEU A 16 -1.12 7.89 -2.22
C LEU A 16 -1.75 7.66 -3.60
N SER A 17 -3.05 7.39 -3.63
CA SER A 17 -3.78 7.18 -4.88
C SER A 17 -3.64 8.40 -5.78
N GLY A 18 -3.81 9.60 -5.23
CA GLY A 18 -3.66 10.84 -5.99
C GLY A 18 -2.26 11.02 -6.55
N LEU A 19 -1.24 10.72 -5.74
CA LEU A 19 0.14 10.83 -6.19
C LEU A 19 0.45 9.87 -7.33
N LEU A 20 0.02 8.62 -7.20
CA LEU A 20 0.27 7.62 -8.23
C LEU A 20 -0.49 7.94 -9.52
N GLN A 21 -1.72 8.48 -9.39
CA GLN A 21 -2.48 8.92 -10.55
C GLN A 21 -1.78 10.05 -11.29
N GLN A 22 -1.16 10.97 -10.55
CA GLN A 22 -0.38 12.05 -11.15
C GLN A 22 0.80 11.53 -11.96
N HIS A 23 1.31 10.37 -11.59
CA HIS A 23 2.40 9.73 -12.32
C HIS A 23 1.92 8.80 -13.45
N GLY A 24 0.63 8.83 -13.76
CA GLY A 24 0.10 8.13 -14.91
C GLY A 24 -0.46 6.74 -14.65
N PHE A 25 -0.58 6.33 -13.38
CA PHE A 25 -1.12 5.02 -13.06
C PHE A 25 -2.62 5.08 -12.83
N ASP A 26 -3.34 4.08 -13.33
CA ASP A 26 -4.78 4.00 -13.18
C ASP A 26 -5.11 3.32 -11.85
N ILE A 27 -5.02 4.09 -10.77
CA ILE A 27 -5.23 3.58 -9.42
C ILE A 27 -6.70 3.62 -9.09
N GLN A 28 -7.21 2.50 -8.60
CA GLN A 28 -8.59 2.37 -8.15
C GLN A 28 -8.59 2.00 -6.67
N ARG A 29 -9.53 2.54 -5.93
CA ARG A 29 -9.71 2.18 -4.53
C ARG A 29 -10.73 1.07 -4.43
N GLY A 30 -10.45 0.07 -3.58
CA GLY A 30 -11.42 -0.95 -3.24
C GLY A 30 -12.60 -0.29 -2.54
N GLY A 31 -13.78 -0.83 -2.71
CA GLY A 31 -14.96 -0.27 -2.09
C GLY A 31 -14.89 -0.32 -0.56
N SER A 32 -15.31 0.74 0.10
CA SER A 32 -15.34 0.79 1.55
C SER A 32 -16.26 -0.26 2.15
N LEU A 33 -17.19 -0.77 1.35
CA LEU A 33 -18.12 -1.81 1.78
C LEU A 33 -17.61 -3.22 1.53
N SER A 34 -16.41 -3.36 0.99
CA SER A 34 -15.87 -4.67 0.64
C SER A 34 -15.41 -5.48 1.86
N PHE A 35 -15.08 -4.83 2.95
CA PHE A 35 -14.69 -5.47 4.21
C PHE A 35 -13.59 -6.51 4.04
N GLY A 36 -12.53 -6.14 3.30
CA GLY A 36 -11.40 -7.03 3.13
C GLY A 36 -11.57 -8.10 2.06
N THR A 37 -12.63 -8.01 1.25
CA THR A 37 -12.82 -8.94 0.15
C THR A 37 -12.05 -8.54 -1.11
N VAL A 38 -11.60 -7.29 -1.17
CA VAL A 38 -10.74 -6.79 -2.25
C VAL A 38 -9.63 -5.93 -1.63
N PRO A 39 -8.51 -5.75 -2.34
CA PRO A 39 -7.44 -4.88 -1.84
C PRO A 39 -7.90 -3.43 -1.72
N ASP A 40 -7.28 -2.67 -0.82
CA ASP A 40 -7.62 -1.26 -0.63
C ASP A 40 -7.28 -0.40 -1.84
N LEU A 41 -6.16 -0.69 -2.49
CA LEU A 41 -5.76 0.00 -3.72
C LEU A 41 -5.28 -1.02 -4.74
N VAL A 42 -5.62 -0.78 -6.01
CA VAL A 42 -5.13 -1.58 -7.13
C VAL A 42 -4.74 -0.64 -8.27
N GLY A 43 -3.89 -1.11 -9.17
CA GLY A 43 -3.52 -0.34 -10.35
C GLY A 43 -2.03 -0.28 -10.65
N LEU A 44 -1.20 -0.92 -9.83
CA LEU A 44 0.23 -1.09 -10.14
C LEU A 44 0.43 -2.55 -10.52
N PRO A 45 0.54 -2.88 -11.81
CA PRO A 45 0.67 -4.28 -12.23
C PRO A 45 1.82 -4.98 -11.52
N GLY A 46 1.54 -6.15 -10.97
CA GLY A 46 2.56 -6.94 -10.27
C GLY A 46 2.85 -6.51 -8.84
N ILE A 47 2.17 -5.49 -8.34
CA ILE A 47 2.43 -4.93 -7.00
C ILE A 47 1.16 -4.99 -6.16
N HIS A 48 1.26 -5.61 -4.99
CA HIS A 48 0.24 -5.49 -3.96
C HIS A 48 0.53 -4.23 -3.14
N ILE A 49 -0.42 -3.32 -3.07
CA ILE A 49 -0.23 -2.03 -2.41
C ILE A 49 -0.79 -2.09 -0.99
N GLU A 50 0.09 -1.99 -0.01
CA GLU A 50 -0.28 -1.86 1.39
C GLU A 50 0.05 -0.44 1.84
N VAL A 51 -0.91 0.29 2.39
CA VAL A 51 -0.72 1.71 2.74
C VAL A 51 -0.73 1.88 4.25
N LYS A 52 0.30 2.54 4.78
CA LYS A 52 0.36 2.87 6.21
C LYS A 52 0.76 4.34 6.36
N ARG A 53 -0.15 5.14 6.85
CA ARG A 53 0.08 6.56 7.11
C ARG A 53 -0.05 6.80 8.61
N VAL A 54 1.02 6.49 9.34
CA VAL A 54 1.04 6.55 10.81
C VAL A 54 2.38 7.10 11.27
N GLU A 55 2.41 7.69 12.49
CA GLU A 55 3.64 8.28 13.02
C GLU A 55 4.63 7.24 13.52
N ARG A 56 4.14 6.13 14.06
CA ARG A 56 4.99 5.05 14.53
C ARG A 56 4.54 3.77 13.85
N LEU A 57 5.42 3.23 13.03
CA LEU A 57 5.10 2.03 12.27
C LEU A 57 6.06 0.91 12.64
N ASN A 58 5.49 -0.22 13.00
CA ASN A 58 6.27 -1.46 13.07
C ASN A 58 6.34 -2.02 11.66
N VAL A 59 7.46 -1.76 10.99
CA VAL A 59 7.63 -2.15 9.59
C VAL A 59 7.55 -3.67 9.41
N GLY A 60 8.12 -4.43 10.37
CA GLY A 60 8.06 -5.88 10.30
C GLY A 60 6.64 -6.42 10.31
N GLU A 61 5.81 -5.92 11.22
CA GLU A 61 4.41 -6.33 11.29
C GLU A 61 3.63 -5.88 10.05
N ALA A 62 3.89 -4.66 9.59
CA ALA A 62 3.21 -4.15 8.40
C ALA A 62 3.57 -4.96 7.17
N MET A 63 4.84 -5.35 7.02
CA MET A 63 5.26 -6.22 5.92
C MET A 63 4.64 -7.60 6.02
N ALA A 64 4.55 -8.15 7.24
CA ALA A 64 3.88 -9.45 7.42
C ALA A 64 2.42 -9.38 6.97
N GLN A 65 1.73 -8.28 7.29
CA GLN A 65 0.37 -8.07 6.83
C GLN A 65 0.31 -7.98 5.31
N ALA A 66 1.23 -7.21 4.71
CA ALA A 66 1.28 -7.06 3.25
C ALA A 66 1.49 -8.41 2.57
N ILE A 67 2.35 -9.25 3.13
CA ILE A 67 2.62 -10.58 2.58
C ILE A 67 1.35 -11.44 2.65
N ARG A 68 0.66 -11.45 3.80
CA ARG A 68 -0.58 -12.23 3.95
C ARG A 68 -1.64 -11.76 2.97
N ASP A 69 -1.80 -10.45 2.83
CA ASP A 69 -2.84 -9.90 1.96
C ASP A 69 -2.50 -10.13 0.48
N ALA A 70 -1.22 -10.02 0.10
CA ALA A 70 -0.80 -10.32 -1.26
C ALA A 70 -1.10 -11.77 -1.61
N GLU A 71 -0.88 -12.69 -0.70
CA GLU A 71 -1.22 -14.10 -0.91
C GLU A 71 -2.73 -14.30 -1.01
N LYS A 72 -3.48 -13.62 -0.14
CA LYS A 72 -4.93 -13.72 -0.13
C LYS A 72 -5.54 -13.22 -1.43
N PHE A 73 -5.08 -12.10 -1.92
CA PHE A 73 -5.65 -11.46 -3.12
C PHE A 73 -4.97 -11.86 -4.42
N HIS A 74 -3.81 -12.51 -4.36
CA HIS A 74 -3.04 -12.89 -5.56
C HIS A 74 -2.82 -11.71 -6.48
N ASP A 75 -2.46 -10.55 -5.93
CA ASP A 75 -2.40 -9.30 -6.68
C ASP A 75 -0.99 -8.74 -6.85
N GLY A 76 0.03 -9.51 -6.51
CA GLY A 76 1.40 -9.12 -6.80
C GLY A 76 2.33 -9.15 -5.60
N ALA A 77 3.51 -8.57 -5.76
CA ALA A 77 4.53 -8.54 -4.73
C ALA A 77 4.10 -7.65 -3.58
N PRO A 78 4.18 -8.14 -2.34
CA PRO A 78 3.79 -7.33 -1.18
C PRO A 78 4.69 -6.12 -1.03
N THR A 79 4.08 -4.94 -1.05
CA THR A 79 4.83 -3.68 -1.04
C THR A 79 4.15 -2.72 -0.09
N LEU A 80 4.94 -2.20 0.84
CA LEU A 80 4.45 -1.30 1.87
C LEU A 80 4.79 0.14 1.48
N PHE A 81 3.75 0.94 1.27
CA PHE A 81 3.88 2.37 1.02
C PHE A 81 3.53 3.07 2.32
N HIS A 82 4.49 3.81 2.89
CA HIS A 82 4.27 4.36 4.22
C HIS A 82 4.87 5.75 4.36
N ARG A 83 4.29 6.50 5.28
CA ARG A 83 4.67 7.89 5.50
C ARG A 83 4.32 8.32 6.91
N ARG A 84 5.17 9.13 7.52
CA ARG A 84 4.86 9.90 8.73
C ARG A 84 4.54 11.34 8.33
N ASN A 85 3.94 12.09 9.24
CA ASN A 85 3.68 13.52 8.99
C ASN A 85 4.97 14.24 8.63
N ARG A 86 4.92 15.09 7.62
CA ARG A 86 6.02 15.93 7.18
C ARG A 86 7.24 15.17 6.67
N GLN A 87 7.08 13.89 6.36
CA GLN A 87 8.13 13.06 5.81
C GLN A 87 7.74 12.59 4.42
N PRO A 88 8.70 12.26 3.57
CA PRO A 88 8.37 11.74 2.24
C PRO A 88 7.78 10.34 2.34
N TRP A 89 7.04 9.95 1.31
CA TRP A 89 6.58 8.58 1.17
C TRP A 89 7.77 7.65 0.98
N LEU A 90 7.73 6.52 1.66
CA LEU A 90 8.73 5.47 1.53
C LEU A 90 8.08 4.22 0.99
N VAL A 91 8.88 3.39 0.34
CA VAL A 91 8.43 2.10 -0.19
C VAL A 91 9.33 1.02 0.39
N THR A 92 8.71 0.01 1.00
CA THR A 92 9.43 -1.13 1.58
C THR A 92 8.92 -2.41 0.93
N MET A 93 9.83 -3.25 0.50
CA MET A 93 9.48 -4.55 -0.07
C MET A 93 10.63 -5.53 0.15
N ARG A 94 10.37 -6.81 -0.10
CA ARG A 94 11.42 -7.81 0.03
C ARG A 94 12.49 -7.59 -1.04
N LEU A 95 13.73 -7.86 -0.69
CA LEU A 95 14.84 -7.66 -1.63
C LEU A 95 14.63 -8.40 -2.95
N GLU A 96 14.15 -9.64 -2.87
CA GLU A 96 13.92 -10.46 -4.06
C GLU A 96 12.91 -9.81 -5.00
N ASP A 97 11.86 -9.19 -4.45
CA ASP A 97 10.85 -8.52 -5.26
C ASP A 97 11.39 -7.24 -5.88
N TRP A 98 12.18 -6.49 -5.12
CA TRP A 98 12.83 -5.28 -5.63
C TRP A 98 13.81 -5.62 -6.76
N LEU A 99 14.56 -6.70 -6.60
CA LEU A 99 15.50 -7.12 -7.64
C LEU A 99 14.78 -7.47 -8.94
N GLU A 100 13.62 -8.11 -8.85
CA GLU A 100 12.83 -8.40 -10.04
C GLU A 100 12.43 -7.11 -10.77
N LEU A 101 11.94 -6.11 -10.01
CA LEU A 101 11.59 -4.82 -10.59
C LEU A 101 12.81 -4.16 -11.24
N TYR A 102 13.93 -4.18 -10.56
CA TYR A 102 15.14 -3.53 -11.04
C TYR A 102 15.67 -4.20 -12.33
N ASN A 103 15.56 -5.52 -12.41
CA ASN A 103 16.08 -6.28 -13.55
C ASN A 103 15.15 -6.28 -14.76
N GLU A 104 13.92 -5.82 -14.63
CA GLU A 104 12.96 -5.78 -15.72
C GLU A 104 13.10 -4.55 -16.61
N LYS A 105 14.10 -3.75 -16.38
CA LYS A 105 14.31 -2.56 -17.19
C LYS A 105 14.81 -2.86 -18.60
#